data_d1c8e70e300b81aefaf2513feef4828b
#
_entry.id   d1c8e70e300b81aefaf2513feef4828b
#
_cell.length_a   1.000
_cell.length_b   1.000
_cell.length_c   1.000
_cell.angle_alpha   90.00
_cell.angle_beta   90.00
_cell.angle_gamma   90.00
#
_symmetry.space_group_name_H-M   'P 1'
#
loop_
_entity.id
_entity.type
_entity.pdbx_description
1 polymer ?
#
loop_
_entity_poly.entity_id
_entity_poly.type
_entity_poly.pdbx_seq_one_letter_code
_entity_poly.pdbx_strand_id
1 'polypeptide(L)'
;TSPRRMGKTQLIRHLYQQGELSQDYHTFYVDIYSTTSLQEFILLLGKEIYTTLAPKGKKVLDSFISVLTSISGSFGYDALTGLPSFDVKLGDIRLPELTLSEILAYLENADKPCVCTIDEFQQIGKFPEKNVEALLRTHIQTMNNCRFIFAGSDRHTLENMFNSPAKPFYNSVEQMFLDRIDRQVYV
;
A
#
# COMPACT_ATOMS: atom_id res chain seq x y z
N THR A 1 1.95 15.86 -0.73
CA THR A 1 0.84 16.15 -1.68
C THR A 1 1.29 17.15 -2.74
N SER A 2 0.80 17.04 -3.97
CA SER A 2 1.02 18.04 -5.03
C SER A 2 0.04 17.77 -6.18
N PRO A 3 -0.22 18.76 -7.08
CA PRO A 3 -1.09 18.58 -8.24
C PRO A 3 -0.66 17.39 -9.13
N ARG A 4 -1.53 17.02 -10.06
CA ARG A 4 -1.20 15.99 -11.09
C ARG A 4 0.02 16.42 -11.92
N ARG A 5 0.78 15.43 -12.40
CA ARG A 5 1.97 15.60 -13.26
C ARG A 5 3.17 16.32 -12.61
N MET A 6 3.24 16.32 -11.28
CA MET A 6 4.39 16.88 -10.54
C MET A 6 5.49 15.84 -10.22
N GLY A 7 5.45 14.67 -10.84
CA GLY A 7 6.50 13.67 -10.69
C GLY A 7 6.45 12.83 -9.41
N LYS A 8 5.38 12.89 -8.59
CA LYS A 8 5.25 12.12 -7.33
C LYS A 8 5.57 10.64 -7.48
N THR A 9 4.89 9.98 -8.41
CA THR A 9 5.08 8.55 -8.70
C THR A 9 6.52 8.24 -9.09
N GLN A 10 7.12 9.08 -9.93
CA GLN A 10 8.51 8.91 -10.36
C GLN A 10 9.49 9.11 -9.21
N LEU A 11 9.27 10.11 -8.36
CA LEU A 11 10.09 10.33 -7.16
C LEU A 11 10.05 9.13 -6.23
N ILE A 12 8.87 8.59 -5.93
CA ILE A 12 8.72 7.43 -5.06
C ILE A 12 9.37 6.18 -5.68
N ARG A 13 9.15 5.93 -6.97
CA ARG A 13 9.79 4.80 -7.66
C ARG A 13 11.30 4.94 -7.72
N HIS A 14 11.81 6.14 -7.93
CA HIS A 14 13.24 6.41 -7.90
C HIS A 14 13.81 6.18 -6.48
N LEU A 15 13.12 6.63 -5.45
CA LEU A 15 13.48 6.36 -4.05
C LEU A 15 13.59 4.85 -3.79
N TYR A 16 12.63 4.07 -4.27
CA TYR A 16 12.62 2.61 -4.08
C TYR A 16 13.73 1.86 -4.83
N GLN A 17 14.31 2.48 -5.84
CA GLN A 17 15.45 1.94 -6.59
C GLN A 17 16.81 2.28 -5.95
N GLN A 18 16.85 3.16 -4.93
CA GLN A 18 18.11 3.46 -4.23
C GLN A 18 18.62 2.21 -3.52
N GLY A 19 19.93 1.96 -3.64
CA GLY A 19 20.55 0.70 -3.21
C GLY A 19 20.28 0.34 -1.75
N GLU A 20 20.36 1.29 -0.84
CA GLU A 20 20.10 1.09 0.59
C GLU A 20 18.64 0.65 0.83
N LEU A 21 17.66 1.35 0.25
CA LEU A 21 16.25 0.98 0.42
C LEU A 21 15.91 -0.37 -0.22
N SER A 22 16.45 -0.67 -1.39
CA SER A 22 16.15 -1.93 -2.09
C SER A 22 16.75 -3.16 -1.39
N GLN A 23 17.85 -2.99 -0.66
CA GLN A 23 18.54 -4.07 0.06
C GLN A 23 17.96 -4.30 1.45
N ASP A 24 17.67 -3.23 2.19
CA ASP A 24 17.33 -3.29 3.60
C ASP A 24 15.82 -3.30 3.88
N TYR A 25 15.00 -2.94 2.89
CA TYR A 25 13.55 -2.83 3.04
C TYR A 25 12.79 -3.65 2.01
N HIS A 26 11.58 -4.07 2.40
CA HIS A 26 10.55 -4.44 1.44
C HIS A 26 9.75 -3.19 1.08
N THR A 27 9.71 -2.83 -0.21
CA THR A 27 9.03 -1.64 -0.69
C THR A 27 7.84 -2.01 -1.58
N PHE A 28 6.65 -1.49 -1.26
CA PHE A 28 5.41 -1.78 -1.97
C PHE A 28 4.77 -0.48 -2.46
N TYR A 29 4.31 -0.49 -3.71
CA TYR A 29 3.67 0.67 -4.33
C TYR A 29 2.32 0.27 -4.91
N VAL A 30 1.25 0.76 -4.31
CA VAL A 30 -0.14 0.48 -4.70
C VAL A 30 -0.82 1.76 -5.16
N ASP A 31 -1.23 1.80 -6.42
CA ASP A 31 -2.08 2.87 -6.96
C ASP A 31 -3.55 2.44 -6.87
N ILE A 32 -4.32 3.12 -6.02
CA ILE A 32 -5.71 2.79 -5.76
C ILE A 32 -6.70 3.68 -6.54
N TYR A 33 -6.24 4.39 -7.56
CA TYR A 33 -7.08 5.30 -8.36
C TYR A 33 -8.36 4.64 -8.89
N SER A 34 -8.26 3.39 -9.35
CA SER A 34 -9.37 2.65 -9.95
C SER A 34 -10.24 1.89 -8.95
N THR A 35 -9.88 1.86 -7.68
CA THR A 35 -10.65 1.11 -6.67
C THR A 35 -11.90 1.85 -6.25
N THR A 36 -12.96 1.10 -6.02
CA THR A 36 -14.28 1.60 -5.62
C THR A 36 -14.77 1.02 -4.29
N SER A 37 -14.04 0.06 -3.71
CA SER A 37 -14.40 -0.64 -2.48
C SER A 37 -13.17 -1.07 -1.68
N LEU A 38 -13.39 -1.37 -0.40
CA LEU A 38 -12.39 -1.95 0.48
C LEU A 38 -11.86 -3.30 -0.06
N GLN A 39 -12.73 -4.13 -0.64
CA GLN A 39 -12.32 -5.41 -1.24
C GLN A 39 -11.34 -5.21 -2.41
N GLU A 40 -11.63 -4.26 -3.30
CA GLU A 40 -10.73 -3.97 -4.43
C GLU A 40 -9.38 -3.42 -3.96
N PHE A 41 -9.38 -2.56 -2.96
CA PHE A 41 -8.15 -2.07 -2.34
C PHE A 41 -7.33 -3.23 -1.75
N ILE A 42 -7.94 -4.12 -0.98
CA ILE A 42 -7.27 -5.28 -0.37
C ILE A 42 -6.71 -6.21 -1.45
N LEU A 43 -7.46 -6.46 -2.51
CA LEU A 43 -7.00 -7.29 -3.62
C LEU A 43 -5.75 -6.71 -4.29
N LEU A 44 -5.75 -5.40 -4.56
CA LEU A 44 -4.59 -4.73 -5.14
C LEU A 44 -3.38 -4.74 -4.19
N LEU A 45 -3.59 -4.45 -2.92
CA LEU A 45 -2.54 -4.47 -1.90
C LEU A 45 -1.92 -5.86 -1.76
N GLY A 46 -2.75 -6.89 -1.63
CA GLY A 46 -2.30 -8.27 -1.55
C GLY A 46 -1.54 -8.72 -2.79
N LYS A 47 -2.03 -8.37 -3.98
CA LYS A 47 -1.36 -8.67 -5.25
C LYS A 47 -0.01 -7.97 -5.37
N GLU A 48 0.10 -6.71 -4.99
CA GLU A 48 1.36 -5.96 -5.02
C GLU A 48 2.40 -6.58 -4.08
N ILE A 49 2.00 -6.91 -2.85
CA ILE A 49 2.88 -7.57 -1.88
C ILE A 49 3.33 -8.91 -2.44
N TYR A 50 2.42 -9.74 -2.92
CA TYR A 50 2.73 -11.04 -3.50
C TYR A 50 3.74 -10.93 -4.65
N THR A 51 3.48 -10.04 -5.61
CA THR A 51 4.33 -9.83 -6.79
C THR A 51 5.72 -9.32 -6.41
N THR A 52 5.80 -8.43 -5.42
CA THR A 52 7.06 -7.87 -4.93
C THR A 52 7.89 -8.89 -4.15
N LEU A 53 7.25 -9.79 -3.42
CA LEU A 53 7.92 -10.82 -2.63
C LEU A 53 8.34 -12.04 -3.46
N ALA A 54 7.61 -12.36 -4.52
CA ALA A 54 7.85 -13.54 -5.34
C ALA A 54 9.32 -13.70 -5.81
N PRO A 55 9.99 -12.66 -6.33
CA PRO A 55 11.40 -12.75 -6.71
C PRO A 55 12.37 -12.86 -5.53
N LYS A 56 11.94 -12.57 -4.31
CA LYS A 56 12.79 -12.55 -3.09
C LYS A 56 12.97 -13.93 -2.46
N GLY A 57 12.28 -14.93 -2.99
CA GLY A 57 12.43 -16.33 -2.62
C GLY A 57 11.18 -16.93 -1.97
N LYS A 58 11.08 -18.25 -2.14
CA LYS A 58 9.91 -19.04 -1.72
C LYS A 58 9.58 -18.86 -0.24
N LYS A 59 10.58 -18.85 0.65
CA LYS A 59 10.37 -18.73 2.10
C LYS A 59 9.67 -17.41 2.49
N VAL A 60 10.05 -16.31 1.86
CA VAL A 60 9.46 -14.98 2.12
C VAL A 60 8.03 -14.96 1.61
N LEU A 61 7.79 -15.51 0.42
CA LEU A 61 6.45 -15.58 -0.16
C LEU A 61 5.52 -16.49 0.64
N ASP A 62 5.98 -17.68 1.05
CA ASP A 62 5.21 -18.62 1.86
C ASP A 62 4.85 -18.03 3.22
N SER A 63 5.73 -17.20 3.80
CA SER A 63 5.44 -16.44 5.04
C SER A 63 4.26 -15.47 4.84
N PHE A 64 4.20 -14.77 3.71
CA PHE A 64 3.05 -13.92 3.39
C PHE A 64 1.76 -14.73 3.19
N ILE A 65 1.83 -15.80 2.39
CA ILE A 65 0.67 -16.65 2.11
C ILE A 65 0.10 -17.26 3.40
N SER A 66 0.96 -17.68 4.32
CA SER A 66 0.55 -18.36 5.55
C SER A 66 -0.30 -17.52 6.49
N VAL A 67 -0.23 -16.18 6.41
CA VAL A 67 -1.06 -15.27 7.24
C VAL A 67 -2.42 -14.98 6.63
N LEU A 68 -2.60 -15.25 5.33
CA LEU A 68 -3.85 -14.95 4.60
C LEU A 68 -4.87 -16.08 4.78
N THR A 69 -5.38 -16.25 5.98
CA THR A 69 -6.32 -17.34 6.33
C THR A 69 -7.76 -17.04 5.94
N SER A 70 -8.12 -15.77 5.77
CA SER A 70 -9.46 -15.29 5.43
C SER A 70 -9.77 -15.29 3.93
N ILE A 71 -8.76 -15.53 3.09
CA ILE A 71 -8.90 -15.60 1.63
C ILE A 71 -9.11 -17.05 1.20
N SER A 72 -10.16 -17.30 0.42
CA SER A 72 -10.46 -18.63 -0.15
C SER A 72 -9.83 -18.87 -1.52
N GLY A 73 -9.16 -17.89 -2.10
CA GLY A 73 -8.47 -17.98 -3.39
C GLY A 73 -7.20 -18.83 -3.36
N SER A 74 -6.67 -19.16 -4.52
CA SER A 74 -5.47 -19.98 -4.64
C SER A 74 -4.21 -19.14 -4.77
N PHE A 75 -3.23 -19.55 -4.00
CA PHE A 75 -1.84 -19.10 -4.09
C PHE A 75 -1.00 -20.30 -4.50
N GLY A 76 -0.10 -20.11 -5.42
CA GLY A 76 0.71 -21.25 -5.83
C GLY A 76 1.79 -20.85 -6.82
N TYR A 77 2.25 -21.90 -7.50
CA TYR A 77 3.20 -21.77 -8.60
C TYR A 77 2.57 -22.38 -9.83
N ASP A 78 2.71 -21.71 -10.95
CA ASP A 78 2.30 -22.26 -12.24
C ASP A 78 3.08 -23.54 -12.51
N ALA A 79 2.38 -24.63 -12.81
CA ALA A 79 2.95 -25.96 -12.94
C ALA A 79 3.92 -26.09 -14.15
N LEU A 80 3.78 -25.23 -15.17
CA LEU A 80 4.58 -25.29 -16.38
C LEU A 80 5.79 -24.36 -16.29
N THR A 81 5.62 -23.18 -15.73
CA THR A 81 6.67 -22.15 -15.68
C THR A 81 7.41 -22.10 -14.35
N GLY A 82 6.86 -22.71 -13.30
CA GLY A 82 7.38 -22.61 -11.94
C GLY A 82 7.28 -21.20 -11.33
N LEU A 83 6.60 -20.27 -12.01
CA LEU A 83 6.44 -18.91 -11.55
C LEU A 83 5.32 -18.80 -10.50
N PRO A 84 5.46 -17.89 -9.53
CA PRO A 84 4.41 -17.65 -8.56
C PRO A 84 3.10 -17.20 -9.23
N SER A 85 1.98 -17.81 -8.82
CA SER A 85 0.63 -17.53 -9.31
C SER A 85 -0.24 -16.98 -8.21
N PHE A 86 -0.82 -15.81 -8.43
CA PHE A 86 -1.79 -15.17 -7.55
C PHE A 86 -3.16 -15.21 -8.21
N ASP A 87 -3.94 -16.25 -7.90
CA ASP A 87 -5.30 -16.44 -8.43
C ASP A 87 -6.34 -16.17 -7.33
N VAL A 88 -6.39 -14.91 -6.88
CA VAL A 88 -7.38 -14.41 -5.92
C VAL A 88 -8.33 -13.45 -6.65
N LYS A 89 -9.62 -13.68 -6.49
CA LYS A 89 -10.70 -12.85 -7.04
C LYS A 89 -11.41 -12.08 -5.91
N LEU A 90 -12.16 -11.06 -6.27
CA LEU A 90 -12.93 -10.30 -5.28
C LEU A 90 -13.83 -11.19 -4.42
N GLY A 91 -14.49 -12.19 -5.01
CA GLY A 91 -15.35 -13.13 -4.30
C GLY A 91 -14.64 -14.02 -3.26
N ASP A 92 -13.32 -14.12 -3.32
CA ASP A 92 -12.52 -14.89 -2.37
C ASP A 92 -12.24 -14.12 -1.07
N ILE A 93 -12.42 -12.80 -1.09
CA ILE A 93 -12.27 -11.91 0.07
C ILE A 93 -13.66 -11.75 0.73
N ARG A 94 -14.02 -12.70 1.58
CA ARG A 94 -15.33 -12.70 2.24
C ARG A 94 -15.40 -11.82 3.48
N LEU A 95 -14.28 -11.59 4.12
CA LEU A 95 -14.13 -10.82 5.35
C LEU A 95 -13.05 -9.72 5.14
N PRO A 96 -13.38 -8.63 4.41
CA PRO A 96 -12.40 -7.63 4.01
C PRO A 96 -11.61 -7.03 5.18
N GLU A 97 -12.27 -6.71 6.30
CA GLU A 97 -11.60 -6.14 7.46
C GLU A 97 -10.59 -7.12 8.08
N LEU A 98 -10.94 -8.41 8.16
CA LEU A 98 -10.03 -9.45 8.64
C LEU A 98 -8.85 -9.63 7.70
N THR A 99 -9.11 -9.70 6.38
CA THR A 99 -8.06 -9.83 5.37
C THR A 99 -7.08 -8.65 5.43
N LEU A 100 -7.60 -7.43 5.59
CA LEU A 100 -6.74 -6.26 5.76
C LEU A 100 -5.87 -6.38 7.01
N SER A 101 -6.46 -6.83 8.13
CA SER A 101 -5.72 -7.06 9.38
C SER A 101 -4.61 -8.09 9.20
N GLU A 102 -4.86 -9.19 8.49
CA GLU A 102 -3.86 -10.22 8.18
C GLU A 102 -2.71 -9.65 7.34
N ILE A 103 -3.02 -8.87 6.29
CA ILE A 103 -1.99 -8.23 5.47
C ILE A 103 -1.13 -7.26 6.28
N LEU A 104 -1.76 -6.41 7.11
CA LEU A 104 -1.04 -5.45 7.93
C LEU A 104 -0.21 -6.14 9.02
N ALA A 105 -0.73 -7.23 9.61
CA ALA A 105 0.02 -8.06 10.54
C ALA A 105 1.26 -8.70 9.88
N TYR A 106 1.15 -9.13 8.62
CA TYR A 106 2.33 -9.59 7.86
C TYR A 106 3.37 -8.49 7.73
N LEU A 107 2.98 -7.29 7.31
CA LEU A 107 3.92 -6.16 7.15
C LEU A 107 4.62 -5.79 8.46
N GLU A 108 3.91 -5.88 9.59
CA GLU A 108 4.50 -5.64 10.92
C GLU A 108 5.50 -6.72 11.34
N ASN A 109 5.27 -7.98 10.95
CA ASN A 109 6.10 -9.12 11.34
C ASN A 109 7.03 -9.61 10.21
N ALA A 110 7.19 -8.85 9.13
CA ALA A 110 8.05 -9.20 8.02
C ALA A 110 9.52 -9.31 8.46
N ASP A 111 10.29 -10.13 7.76
CA ASP A 111 11.72 -10.37 8.01
C ASP A 111 12.61 -9.13 7.83
N LYS A 112 12.11 -8.13 7.08
CA LYS A 112 12.73 -6.82 6.90
C LYS A 112 11.71 -5.72 7.12
N PRO A 113 12.17 -4.50 7.52
CA PRO A 113 11.30 -3.34 7.56
C PRO A 113 10.61 -3.10 6.22
N CYS A 114 9.37 -2.62 6.29
CA CYS A 114 8.54 -2.37 5.12
C CYS A 114 8.32 -0.87 4.90
N VAL A 115 8.25 -0.46 3.63
CA VAL A 115 7.71 0.84 3.22
C VAL A 115 6.59 0.60 2.23
N CYS A 116 5.38 1.00 2.58
CA CYS A 116 4.19 0.82 1.76
C CYS A 116 3.67 2.18 1.28
N THR A 117 3.73 2.43 -0.03
CA THR A 117 3.09 3.59 -0.65
C THR A 117 1.68 3.24 -1.09
N ILE A 118 0.72 4.06 -0.68
CA ILE A 118 -0.65 4.05 -1.20
C ILE A 118 -0.83 5.35 -1.98
N ASP A 119 -0.81 5.25 -3.31
CA ASP A 119 -1.03 6.41 -4.20
C ASP A 119 -2.52 6.60 -4.49
N GLU A 120 -2.92 7.85 -4.68
CA GLU A 120 -4.30 8.31 -4.80
C GLU A 120 -5.15 7.98 -3.55
N PHE A 121 -4.53 8.10 -2.35
CA PHE A 121 -5.09 7.73 -1.05
C PHE A 121 -6.46 8.33 -0.76
N GLN A 122 -6.80 9.49 -1.33
CA GLN A 122 -8.11 10.12 -1.19
C GLN A 122 -9.28 9.24 -1.71
N GLN A 123 -9.00 8.20 -2.51
CA GLN A 123 -10.03 7.27 -2.98
C GLN A 123 -10.69 6.49 -1.83
N ILE A 124 -9.96 6.23 -0.75
CA ILE A 124 -10.50 5.55 0.44
C ILE A 124 -11.73 6.27 1.01
N GLY A 125 -11.71 7.60 0.97
CA GLY A 125 -12.85 8.41 1.42
C GLY A 125 -14.11 8.31 0.56
N LYS A 126 -14.04 7.64 -0.60
CA LYS A 126 -15.17 7.42 -1.54
C LYS A 126 -15.74 6.00 -1.47
N PHE A 127 -15.13 5.11 -0.70
CA PHE A 127 -15.61 3.74 -0.58
C PHE A 127 -16.98 3.72 0.11
N PRO A 128 -17.87 2.80 -0.30
CA PRO A 128 -19.20 2.66 0.30
C PRO A 128 -19.13 2.14 1.74
N GLU A 129 -18.07 1.41 2.07
CA GLU A 129 -17.88 0.88 3.42
C GLU A 129 -17.55 2.02 4.40
N LYS A 130 -18.28 2.04 5.50
CA LYS A 130 -18.09 3.04 6.54
C LYS A 130 -16.81 2.77 7.34
N ASN A 131 -16.17 3.85 7.78
CA ASN A 131 -15.05 3.78 8.71
C ASN A 131 -13.74 3.15 8.17
N VAL A 132 -13.54 3.03 6.85
CA VAL A 132 -12.29 2.49 6.30
C VAL A 132 -11.08 3.32 6.72
N GLU A 133 -11.20 4.65 6.76
CA GLU A 133 -10.15 5.53 7.28
C GLU A 133 -9.80 5.20 8.74
N ALA A 134 -10.82 4.99 9.60
CA ALA A 134 -10.61 4.67 11.01
C ALA A 134 -10.00 3.27 11.19
N LEU A 135 -10.44 2.29 10.40
CA LEU A 135 -9.88 0.94 10.40
C LEU A 135 -8.39 0.95 10.06
N LEU A 136 -8.02 1.59 8.95
CA LEU A 136 -6.62 1.75 8.56
C LEU A 136 -5.80 2.47 9.65
N ARG A 137 -6.32 3.57 10.19
CA ARG A 137 -5.64 4.34 11.23
C ARG A 137 -5.38 3.50 12.47
N THR A 138 -6.34 2.70 12.90
CA THR A 138 -6.21 1.83 14.08
C THR A 138 -5.04 0.86 13.95
N HIS A 139 -4.87 0.26 12.78
CA HIS A 139 -3.74 -0.64 12.54
C HIS A 139 -2.41 0.12 12.37
N ILE A 140 -2.38 1.10 11.49
CA ILE A 140 -1.15 1.80 11.10
C ILE A 140 -0.47 2.51 12.28
N GLN A 141 -1.25 3.08 13.20
CA GLN A 141 -0.70 3.82 14.35
C GLN A 141 0.13 2.97 15.31
N THR A 142 -0.08 1.68 15.35
CA THR A 142 0.63 0.74 16.23
C THR A 142 1.79 0.04 15.55
N MET A 143 1.95 0.23 14.23
CA MET A 143 2.99 -0.42 13.46
C MET A 143 4.35 0.26 13.63
N ASN A 144 5.38 -0.56 13.85
CA ASN A 144 6.77 -0.14 14.02
C ASN A 144 7.66 -0.60 12.86
N ASN A 145 7.36 -1.76 12.28
CA ASN A 145 8.15 -2.38 11.22
C ASN A 145 7.69 -1.97 9.80
N CYS A 146 6.56 -1.27 9.67
CA CYS A 146 6.10 -0.75 8.38
C CYS A 146 5.85 0.75 8.45
N ARG A 147 6.41 1.49 7.49
CA ARG A 147 6.15 2.91 7.27
C ARG A 147 5.25 3.11 6.07
N PHE A 148 4.34 4.08 6.15
CA PHE A 148 3.40 4.36 5.07
C PHE A 148 3.68 5.71 4.43
N ILE A 149 3.58 5.74 3.09
CA ILE A 149 3.59 6.96 2.30
C ILE A 149 2.22 7.10 1.65
N PHE A 150 1.47 8.11 2.06
CA PHE A 150 0.19 8.45 1.46
C PHE A 150 0.41 9.52 0.39
N ALA A 151 0.23 9.15 -0.86
CA ALA A 151 0.35 10.05 -1.99
C ALA A 151 -1.03 10.31 -2.62
N GLY A 152 -1.16 11.40 -3.36
CA GLY A 152 -2.36 11.67 -4.13
C GLY A 152 -2.32 13.03 -4.81
N SER A 153 -3.23 13.22 -5.74
CA SER A 153 -3.33 14.40 -6.60
C SER A 153 -4.41 15.39 -6.19
N ASP A 154 -5.38 14.96 -5.40
CA ASP A 154 -6.41 15.82 -4.82
C ASP A 154 -5.94 16.38 -3.48
N ARG A 155 -5.21 17.51 -3.57
CA ARG A 155 -4.61 18.16 -2.43
C ARG A 155 -5.67 18.54 -1.37
N HIS A 156 -6.79 19.09 -1.79
CA HIS A 156 -7.82 19.56 -0.87
C HIS A 156 -8.42 18.41 -0.05
N THR A 157 -8.74 17.29 -0.71
CA THR A 157 -9.26 16.10 -0.03
C THR A 157 -8.23 15.51 0.93
N LEU A 158 -6.96 15.39 0.52
CA LEU A 158 -5.90 14.88 1.38
C LEU A 158 -5.64 15.80 2.58
N GLU A 159 -5.57 17.10 2.38
CA GLU A 159 -5.43 18.07 3.48
C GLU A 159 -6.60 17.97 4.47
N ASN A 160 -7.84 17.79 3.99
CA ASN A 160 -8.98 17.54 4.86
C ASN A 160 -8.83 16.23 5.66
N MET A 161 -8.38 15.14 5.03
CA MET A 161 -8.18 13.84 5.71
C MET A 161 -7.14 13.92 6.84
N PHE A 162 -6.07 14.71 6.66
CA PHE A 162 -4.97 14.77 7.61
C PHE A 162 -4.98 15.96 8.58
N ASN A 163 -5.67 17.05 8.23
CA ASN A 163 -5.68 18.29 9.02
C ASN A 163 -7.02 18.59 9.70
N SER A 164 -8.09 17.86 9.37
CA SER A 164 -9.39 18.09 10.01
C SER A 164 -9.50 17.30 11.32
N PRO A 165 -9.82 17.95 12.46
CA PRO A 165 -10.00 17.27 13.75
C PRO A 165 -11.08 16.20 13.76
N ALA A 166 -12.02 16.26 12.81
CA ALA A 166 -13.11 15.29 12.67
C ALA A 166 -12.69 14.01 11.92
N LYS A 167 -11.45 13.95 11.41
CA LYS A 167 -10.97 12.85 10.58
C LYS A 167 -10.05 11.89 11.36
N PRO A 168 -10.11 10.56 11.07
CA PRO A 168 -9.30 9.55 11.77
C PRO A 168 -7.79 9.80 11.68
N PHE A 169 -7.31 10.31 10.54
CA PHE A 169 -5.88 10.57 10.32
C PHE A 169 -5.41 11.96 10.79
N TYR A 170 -6.22 12.69 11.57
CA TYR A 170 -5.84 14.00 12.09
C TYR A 170 -4.48 13.98 12.79
N ASN A 171 -3.58 14.87 12.39
CA ASN A 171 -2.21 15.01 12.93
C ASN A 171 -1.40 13.69 13.00
N SER A 172 -1.63 12.76 12.08
CA SER A 172 -0.97 11.44 12.11
C SER A 172 0.12 11.27 11.06
N VAL A 173 0.41 12.28 10.26
CA VAL A 173 1.40 12.24 9.19
C VAL A 173 2.27 13.48 9.16
N GLU A 174 3.51 13.30 8.70
CA GLU A 174 4.35 14.41 8.26
C GLU A 174 4.00 14.75 6.81
N GLN A 175 3.76 16.03 6.51
CA GLN A 175 3.33 16.46 5.20
C GLN A 175 4.50 16.99 4.37
N MET A 176 4.66 16.44 3.18
CA MET A 176 5.60 16.90 2.18
C MET A 176 4.83 17.47 0.97
N PHE A 177 5.23 18.65 0.53
CA PHE A 177 4.70 19.30 -0.67
C PHE A 177 5.79 19.28 -1.74
N LEU A 178 5.43 18.85 -2.95
CA LEU A 178 6.31 18.95 -4.11
C LEU A 178 5.94 20.18 -4.90
N ASP A 179 6.87 21.10 -5.00
CA ASP A 179 6.78 22.26 -5.87
C ASP A 179 7.36 21.98 -7.27
N ARG A 180 7.19 22.91 -8.19
CA ARG A 180 7.80 22.82 -9.50
C ARG A 180 9.32 22.88 -9.36
N ILE A 181 10.02 22.03 -10.10
CA ILE A 181 11.48 22.09 -10.20
C ILE A 181 11.85 23.44 -10.80
N ASP A 182 12.78 24.14 -10.16
CA ASP A 182 13.28 25.41 -10.68
C ASP A 182 13.88 25.20 -12.08
N ARG A 183 13.52 26.10 -12.99
CA ARG A 183 14.00 26.06 -14.39
C ARG A 183 15.52 26.03 -14.50
N GLN A 184 16.22 26.63 -13.54
CA GLN A 184 17.69 26.69 -13.52
C GLN A 184 18.35 25.36 -13.12
N VAL A 185 17.59 24.46 -12.47
CA VAL A 185 18.06 23.12 -12.06
C VAL A 185 17.75 22.07 -13.12
N TYR A 186 16.98 22.42 -14.16
CA TYR A 186 16.52 21.50 -15.21
C TYR A 186 17.46 21.49 -16.46
N VAL A 187 18.68 21.97 -16.34
CA VAL A 187 19.68 22.02 -17.44
C VAL A 187 20.59 20.80 -17.38
#